data_0f7bf63565f75364034eda6e033d8eea
#
_entry.id   0f7bf63565f75364034eda6e033d8eea
#
_cell.length_a   1.000
_cell.length_b   1.000
_cell.length_c   1.000
_cell.angle_alpha   90.00
_cell.angle_beta   90.00
_cell.angle_gamma   90.00
#
_symmetry.space_group_name_H-M   'P 1'
#
loop_
_entity.id
_entity.type
_entity.pdbx_description
1 polymer ?
#
loop_
_entity_poly.entity_id
_entity_poly.type
_entity_poly.pdbx_seq_one_letter_code
_entity_poly.pdbx_strand_id
1 'polypeptide(L)'
;MFTVRPASGPPPRILVVDAFDSFVDILRQYLMSAGAVPLMVRSNALTPADVPAMGLDGILLGPGPGHPDESGHVELVRAFAGRLPLLGVCLGHQAVGRAYGASVVPAEHLVHGKTSRIRHDGHGLFTGLPDRFEATRYHSLVVPEESVPDCLEVTARSADDGYVMGLRHRTLPVESVQFHPESFRTDHGMDIITNYLRAVHEFTTRAATVTAA
;
A
#
# COMPACT_ATOMS: atom_id res chain seq x y z
N MET A 1 -21.03 2.84 -11.50
CA MET A 1 -21.29 2.79 -10.06
C MET A 1 -21.21 1.31 -9.64
N PHE A 2 -20.02 0.84 -9.27
CA PHE A 2 -19.82 -0.54 -8.84
C PHE A 2 -20.21 -0.63 -7.37
N THR A 3 -21.39 -1.17 -7.11
CA THR A 3 -21.80 -1.57 -5.76
C THR A 3 -21.00 -2.82 -5.39
N VAL A 4 -19.96 -2.66 -4.59
CA VAL A 4 -19.34 -3.80 -3.90
C VAL A 4 -20.43 -4.39 -3.00
N ARG A 5 -20.88 -5.61 -3.30
CA ARG A 5 -21.76 -6.34 -2.39
C ARG A 5 -21.01 -6.48 -1.06
N PRO A 6 -21.62 -6.13 0.08
CA PRO A 6 -20.98 -6.38 1.36
C PRO A 6 -20.73 -7.89 1.48
N ALA A 7 -19.48 -8.25 1.73
CA ALA A 7 -19.12 -9.63 2.05
C ALA A 7 -19.93 -10.07 3.26
N SER A 8 -20.35 -11.33 3.30
CA SER A 8 -21.06 -11.92 4.44
C SER A 8 -20.09 -12.09 5.63
N GLY A 9 -19.92 -11.04 6.42
CA GLY A 9 -19.02 -11.02 7.58
C GLY A 9 -18.92 -9.63 8.20
N PRO A 10 -18.29 -9.49 9.38
CA PRO A 10 -18.03 -8.17 9.95
C PRO A 10 -17.08 -7.37 9.03
N PRO A 11 -17.18 -6.02 9.03
CA PRO A 11 -16.32 -5.18 8.25
C PRO A 11 -14.83 -5.37 8.65
N PRO A 12 -13.90 -5.44 7.68
CA PRO A 12 -12.49 -5.67 7.98
C PRO A 12 -11.88 -4.49 8.76
N ARG A 13 -11.08 -4.80 9.77
CA ARG A 13 -10.38 -3.84 10.63
C ARG A 13 -8.98 -3.60 10.06
N ILE A 14 -8.72 -2.37 9.63
CA ILE A 14 -7.46 -2.01 8.97
C ILE A 14 -6.67 -1.03 9.84
N LEU A 15 -5.45 -1.41 10.23
CA LEU A 15 -4.51 -0.47 10.81
C LEU A 15 -4.02 0.51 9.73
N VAL A 16 -4.15 1.80 9.98
CA VAL A 16 -3.56 2.86 9.15
C VAL A 16 -2.41 3.48 9.94
N VAL A 17 -1.19 3.26 9.48
CA VAL A 17 0.00 3.81 10.14
C VAL A 17 0.33 5.16 9.52
N ASP A 18 0.14 6.22 10.31
CA ASP A 18 0.37 7.61 9.91
C ASP A 18 1.82 8.03 10.22
N ALA A 19 2.62 8.25 9.19
CA ALA A 19 3.97 8.77 9.32
C ALA A 19 4.03 10.31 9.23
N PHE A 20 3.07 11.00 9.83
CA PHE A 20 2.96 12.47 9.89
C PHE A 20 2.68 13.13 8.54
N ASP A 21 1.84 12.49 7.73
CA ASP A 21 1.39 13.03 6.45
C ASP A 21 0.04 13.74 6.59
N SER A 22 -0.12 14.86 5.88
CA SER A 22 -1.35 15.67 5.92
C SER A 22 -2.52 15.02 5.18
N PHE A 23 -2.28 14.05 4.28
CA PHE A 23 -3.29 13.44 3.43
C PHE A 23 -3.69 12.01 3.88
N VAL A 24 -3.02 11.44 4.86
CA VAL A 24 -3.30 10.07 5.34
C VAL A 24 -4.77 9.90 5.81
N ASP A 25 -5.41 10.96 6.31
CA ASP A 25 -6.82 10.91 6.70
C ASP A 25 -7.75 10.65 5.51
N ILE A 26 -7.38 11.04 4.29
CA ILE A 26 -8.15 10.74 3.09
C ILE A 26 -8.10 9.23 2.78
N LEU A 27 -6.94 8.56 2.98
CA LEU A 27 -6.84 7.10 2.89
C LEU A 27 -7.76 6.41 3.89
N ARG A 28 -7.82 6.93 5.13
CA ARG A 28 -8.76 6.46 6.15
C ARG A 28 -10.22 6.60 5.69
N GLN A 29 -10.57 7.74 5.10
CA GLN A 29 -11.92 7.97 4.57
C GLN A 29 -12.25 7.04 3.39
N TYR A 30 -11.28 6.75 2.51
CA TYR A 30 -11.45 5.79 1.42
C TYR A 30 -11.71 4.38 1.95
N LEU A 31 -10.97 3.94 2.97
CA LEU A 31 -11.21 2.66 3.63
C LEU A 31 -12.62 2.58 4.23
N MET A 32 -13.06 3.64 4.92
CA MET A 32 -14.43 3.72 5.48
C MET A 32 -15.50 3.67 4.38
N SER A 33 -15.30 4.41 3.30
CA SER A 33 -16.23 4.44 2.16
C SER A 33 -16.30 3.10 1.43
N ALA A 34 -15.21 2.33 1.45
CA ALA A 34 -15.16 0.98 0.92
C ALA A 34 -15.64 -0.11 1.91
N GLY A 35 -16.15 0.29 3.09
CA GLY A 35 -16.78 -0.60 4.06
C GLY A 35 -15.85 -1.21 5.10
N ALA A 36 -14.63 -0.71 5.27
CA ALA A 36 -13.71 -1.13 6.33
C ALA A 36 -13.84 -0.29 7.60
N VAL A 37 -13.29 -0.78 8.71
CA VAL A 37 -13.12 -0.05 9.98
C VAL A 37 -11.64 0.28 10.16
N PRO A 38 -11.18 1.48 9.77
CA PRO A 38 -9.79 1.88 9.95
C PRO A 38 -9.49 2.29 11.40
N LEU A 39 -8.37 1.81 11.92
CA LEU A 39 -7.74 2.25 13.16
C LEU A 39 -6.46 3.02 12.80
N MET A 40 -6.46 4.33 12.96
CA MET A 40 -5.30 5.17 12.64
C MET A 40 -4.41 5.37 13.87
N VAL A 41 -3.11 5.07 13.71
CA VAL A 41 -2.09 5.23 14.76
C VAL A 41 -0.85 5.90 14.17
N ARG A 42 -0.27 6.84 14.90
CA ARG A 42 0.99 7.48 14.54
C ARG A 42 2.14 6.47 14.56
N SER A 43 3.02 6.53 13.59
CA SER A 43 4.13 5.58 13.44
C SER A 43 5.08 5.57 14.66
N ASN A 44 5.29 6.72 15.29
CA ASN A 44 6.10 6.84 16.50
C ASN A 44 5.42 6.39 17.81
N ALA A 45 4.13 6.07 17.75
CA ALA A 45 3.33 5.59 18.89
C ALA A 45 2.98 4.10 18.74
N LEU A 46 3.62 3.38 17.81
CA LEU A 46 3.33 1.99 17.47
C LEU A 46 4.62 1.18 17.33
N THR A 47 4.63 0.01 17.93
CA THR A 47 5.65 -1.01 17.71
C THR A 47 5.01 -2.29 17.16
N PRO A 48 5.77 -3.19 16.53
CA PRO A 48 5.23 -4.49 16.09
C PRO A 48 4.61 -5.32 17.23
N ALA A 49 5.04 -5.12 18.47
CA ALA A 49 4.52 -5.86 19.63
C ALA A 49 3.08 -5.45 20.01
N ASP A 50 2.66 -4.24 19.64
CA ASP A 50 1.33 -3.72 19.95
C ASP A 50 0.24 -4.28 19.03
N VAL A 51 0.60 -4.61 17.80
CA VAL A 51 -0.33 -4.97 16.71
C VAL A 51 -1.19 -6.21 17.00
N PRO A 52 -0.66 -7.32 17.57
CA PRO A 52 -1.46 -8.53 17.79
C PRO A 52 -2.68 -8.32 18.69
N ALA A 53 -2.63 -7.40 19.65
CA ALA A 53 -3.74 -7.10 20.56
C ALA A 53 -4.87 -6.29 19.90
N MET A 54 -4.66 -5.75 18.69
CA MET A 54 -5.61 -4.86 18.03
C MET A 54 -6.71 -5.59 17.24
N GLY A 55 -6.56 -6.90 16.97
CA GLY A 55 -7.55 -7.69 16.22
C GLY A 55 -7.78 -7.16 14.81
N LEU A 56 -6.71 -7.10 14.01
CA LEU A 56 -6.68 -6.51 12.68
C LEU A 56 -6.76 -7.57 11.58
N ASP A 57 -7.33 -7.17 10.44
CA ASP A 57 -7.42 -7.97 9.21
C ASP A 57 -6.41 -7.54 8.14
N GLY A 58 -5.82 -6.34 8.26
CA GLY A 58 -4.82 -5.82 7.35
C GLY A 58 -4.12 -4.56 7.87
N ILE A 59 -3.05 -4.16 7.21
CA ILE A 59 -2.25 -2.95 7.54
C ILE A 59 -2.04 -2.11 6.29
N LEU A 60 -2.33 -0.80 6.40
CA LEU A 60 -1.97 0.23 5.43
C LEU A 60 -0.83 1.06 6.04
N LEU A 61 0.33 1.01 5.42
CA LEU A 61 1.49 1.83 5.75
C LEU A 61 1.38 3.13 4.95
N GLY A 62 1.10 4.21 5.64
CA GLY A 62 0.79 5.51 5.03
C GLY A 62 1.99 6.25 4.47
N PRO A 63 1.71 7.36 3.76
CA PRO A 63 2.73 8.29 3.33
C PRO A 63 3.33 9.05 4.53
N GLY A 64 4.45 9.75 4.28
CA GLY A 64 5.10 10.60 5.27
C GLY A 64 6.42 11.16 4.78
N PRO A 65 6.98 12.14 5.51
CA PRO A 65 8.30 12.70 5.24
C PRO A 65 9.44 11.77 5.69
N GLY A 66 10.65 12.07 5.24
CA GLY A 66 11.88 11.43 5.68
C GLY A 66 12.21 10.15 4.93
N HIS A 67 12.94 9.26 5.59
CA HIS A 67 13.40 8.00 5.02
C HIS A 67 12.64 6.81 5.64
N PRO A 68 12.35 5.75 4.88
CA PRO A 68 11.59 4.60 5.41
C PRO A 68 12.26 3.89 6.59
N ASP A 69 13.60 3.93 6.69
CA ASP A 69 14.34 3.34 7.82
C ASP A 69 14.08 4.04 9.17
N GLU A 70 13.53 5.26 9.15
CA GLU A 70 13.25 6.07 10.35
C GLU A 70 11.77 6.08 10.74
N SER A 71 10.91 5.50 9.89
CA SER A 71 9.44 5.60 10.03
C SER A 71 8.79 4.51 10.88
N GLY A 72 9.51 3.43 11.21
CA GLY A 72 8.93 2.22 11.81
C GLY A 72 8.16 1.31 10.83
N HIS A 73 8.00 1.74 9.57
CA HIS A 73 7.26 0.97 8.57
C HIS A 73 7.99 -0.31 8.15
N VAL A 74 9.32 -0.25 8.04
CA VAL A 74 10.16 -1.40 7.66
C VAL A 74 10.01 -2.54 8.66
N GLU A 75 9.99 -2.24 9.95
CA GLU A 75 9.81 -3.19 11.03
C GLU A 75 8.43 -3.84 10.98
N LEU A 76 7.38 -3.07 10.67
CA LEU A 76 6.02 -3.59 10.49
C LEU A 76 5.93 -4.52 9.29
N VAL A 77 6.54 -4.17 8.14
CA VAL A 77 6.59 -5.08 6.98
C VAL A 77 7.25 -6.39 7.38
N ARG A 78 8.43 -6.37 8.00
CA ARG A 78 9.17 -7.58 8.41
C ARG A 78 8.41 -8.45 9.40
N ALA A 79 7.66 -7.81 10.33
CA ALA A 79 6.92 -8.52 11.37
C ALA A 79 5.62 -9.15 10.87
N PHE A 80 4.94 -8.53 9.88
CA PHE A 80 3.58 -8.92 9.50
C PHE A 80 3.43 -9.42 8.07
N ALA A 81 4.46 -9.36 7.22
CA ALA A 81 4.44 -9.97 5.91
C ALA A 81 4.08 -11.48 6.00
N GLY A 82 3.03 -11.89 5.29
CA GLY A 82 2.49 -13.25 5.36
C GLY A 82 1.54 -13.53 6.54
N ARG A 83 1.46 -12.64 7.52
CA ARG A 83 0.53 -12.75 8.66
C ARG A 83 -0.71 -11.90 8.49
N LEU A 84 -0.57 -10.75 7.83
CA LEU A 84 -1.64 -9.82 7.45
C LEU A 84 -1.36 -9.29 6.04
N PRO A 85 -2.38 -8.99 5.24
CA PRO A 85 -2.22 -8.23 4.00
C PRO A 85 -1.71 -6.82 4.28
N LEU A 86 -0.69 -6.41 3.53
CA LEU A 86 -0.03 -5.12 3.66
C LEU A 86 -0.20 -4.28 2.39
N LEU A 87 -0.62 -3.03 2.54
CA LEU A 87 -0.57 -2.01 1.50
C LEU A 87 0.39 -0.90 1.91
N GLY A 88 1.43 -0.64 1.12
CA GLY A 88 2.32 0.50 1.29
C GLY A 88 1.98 1.64 0.33
N VAL A 89 1.88 2.89 0.84
CA VAL A 89 1.64 4.10 0.05
C VAL A 89 2.80 5.07 0.24
N CYS A 90 3.43 5.50 -0.84
CA CYS A 90 4.54 6.44 -0.89
C CYS A 90 5.71 6.04 0.02
N LEU A 91 5.85 6.58 1.23
CA LEU A 91 6.84 6.13 2.21
C LEU A 91 6.66 4.64 2.55
N GLY A 92 5.41 4.17 2.65
CA GLY A 92 5.10 2.75 2.85
C GLY A 92 5.54 1.86 1.68
N HIS A 93 5.51 2.33 0.44
CA HIS A 93 6.05 1.62 -0.71
C HIS A 93 7.59 1.49 -0.60
N GLN A 94 8.27 2.57 -0.26
CA GLN A 94 9.72 2.56 -0.05
C GLN A 94 10.09 1.61 1.10
N ALA A 95 9.29 1.57 2.16
CA ALA A 95 9.46 0.64 3.28
C ALA A 95 9.28 -0.82 2.86
N VAL A 96 8.33 -1.13 1.96
CA VAL A 96 8.19 -2.46 1.37
C VAL A 96 9.48 -2.83 0.61
N GLY A 97 9.94 -2.01 -0.31
CA GLY A 97 11.21 -2.26 -1.00
C GLY A 97 12.37 -2.50 -0.03
N ARG A 98 12.52 -1.61 0.95
CA ARG A 98 13.59 -1.61 1.95
C ARG A 98 13.56 -2.84 2.86
N ALA A 99 12.38 -3.32 3.25
CA ALA A 99 12.22 -4.48 4.11
C ALA A 99 12.78 -5.78 3.47
N TYR A 100 12.74 -5.85 2.15
CA TYR A 100 13.24 -6.98 1.36
C TYR A 100 14.64 -6.74 0.76
N GLY A 101 15.28 -5.61 1.05
CA GLY A 101 16.68 -5.36 0.70
C GLY A 101 16.88 -4.45 -0.52
N ALA A 102 15.82 -3.90 -1.11
CA ALA A 102 15.97 -2.87 -2.13
C ALA A 102 16.60 -1.59 -1.56
N SER A 103 17.27 -0.82 -2.43
CA SER A 103 17.74 0.52 -2.10
C SER A 103 16.61 1.54 -2.17
N VAL A 104 16.75 2.63 -1.40
CA VAL A 104 15.91 3.82 -1.52
C VAL A 104 16.86 5.00 -1.70
N VAL A 105 16.74 5.70 -2.81
CA VAL A 105 17.70 6.74 -3.22
C VAL A 105 16.97 8.01 -3.67
N PRO A 106 17.64 9.18 -3.67
CA PRO A 106 17.09 10.39 -4.25
C PRO A 106 16.75 10.20 -5.74
N ALA A 107 15.58 10.69 -6.14
CA ALA A 107 15.17 10.71 -7.53
C ALA A 107 16.01 11.73 -8.32
N GLU A 108 16.45 11.36 -9.54
CA GLU A 108 17.14 12.30 -10.44
C GLU A 108 16.21 13.43 -10.88
N HIS A 109 14.93 13.12 -11.08
CA HIS A 109 13.90 14.06 -11.46
C HIS A 109 12.88 14.22 -10.35
N LEU A 110 12.87 15.40 -9.70
CA LEU A 110 11.91 15.71 -8.65
C LEU A 110 10.53 15.98 -9.26
N VAL A 111 9.54 15.17 -8.83
CA VAL A 111 8.13 15.37 -9.19
C VAL A 111 7.36 15.63 -7.90
N HIS A 112 6.90 16.86 -7.72
CA HIS A 112 6.14 17.25 -6.54
C HIS A 112 4.84 17.93 -6.93
N GLY A 113 3.68 17.34 -6.53
CA GLY A 113 2.36 17.88 -6.83
C GLY A 113 1.94 17.83 -8.31
N LYS A 114 2.65 17.03 -9.12
CA LYS A 114 2.31 16.78 -10.53
C LYS A 114 1.80 15.37 -10.71
N THR A 115 1.01 15.17 -11.76
CA THR A 115 0.59 13.83 -12.19
C THR A 115 1.60 13.23 -13.17
N SER A 116 1.66 11.92 -13.17
CA SER A 116 2.33 11.10 -14.19
C SER A 116 1.41 9.98 -14.64
N ARG A 117 1.56 9.56 -15.88
CA ARG A 117 0.85 8.39 -16.39
C ARG A 117 1.46 7.11 -15.86
N ILE A 118 0.65 6.31 -15.21
CA ILE A 118 1.06 5.03 -14.63
C ILE A 118 0.70 3.90 -15.61
N ARG A 119 1.68 3.05 -15.94
CA ARG A 119 1.49 1.77 -16.63
C ARG A 119 1.64 0.66 -15.62
N HIS A 120 0.78 -0.34 -15.69
CA HIS A 120 0.74 -1.43 -14.71
C HIS A 120 0.44 -2.78 -15.35
N ASP A 121 0.57 -3.87 -14.56
CA ASP A 121 0.40 -5.25 -15.00
C ASP A 121 -1.07 -5.71 -15.05
N GLY A 122 -2.02 -4.93 -14.56
CA GLY A 122 -3.45 -5.25 -14.51
C GLY A 122 -3.86 -6.23 -13.41
N HIS A 123 -2.98 -6.57 -12.49
CA HIS A 123 -3.24 -7.55 -11.42
C HIS A 123 -3.16 -6.92 -10.03
N GLY A 124 -3.64 -7.65 -9.00
CA GLY A 124 -3.60 -7.21 -7.60
C GLY A 124 -4.32 -5.87 -7.42
N LEU A 125 -3.60 -4.86 -6.92
CA LEU A 125 -4.13 -3.51 -6.73
C LEU A 125 -4.67 -2.88 -8.02
N PHE A 126 -4.18 -3.30 -9.18
CA PHE A 126 -4.52 -2.74 -10.49
C PHE A 126 -5.61 -3.51 -11.24
N THR A 127 -6.21 -4.52 -10.61
CA THR A 127 -7.28 -5.32 -11.24
C THR A 127 -8.46 -4.45 -11.66
N GLY A 128 -8.82 -4.51 -12.94
CA GLY A 128 -9.96 -3.78 -13.51
C GLY A 128 -9.72 -2.31 -13.81
N LEU A 129 -8.50 -1.80 -13.59
CA LEU A 129 -8.12 -0.44 -13.98
C LEU A 129 -7.79 -0.39 -15.48
N PRO A 130 -7.95 0.77 -16.14
CA PRO A 130 -7.49 0.94 -17.53
C PRO A 130 -5.95 0.81 -17.61
N ASP A 131 -5.43 0.38 -18.77
CA ASP A 131 -3.99 0.12 -19.00
C ASP A 131 -3.06 1.27 -18.57
N ARG A 132 -3.59 2.49 -18.53
CA ARG A 132 -2.89 3.69 -18.08
C ARG A 132 -3.86 4.64 -17.42
N PHE A 133 -3.41 5.28 -16.34
CA PHE A 133 -4.17 6.32 -15.63
C PHE A 133 -3.22 7.39 -15.07
N GLU A 134 -3.75 8.56 -14.75
CA GLU A 134 -2.99 9.65 -14.13
C GLU A 134 -2.93 9.45 -12.61
N ALA A 135 -1.73 9.61 -12.02
CA ALA A 135 -1.56 9.57 -10.57
C ALA A 135 -0.62 10.65 -10.07
N THR A 136 -0.95 11.22 -8.92
CA THR A 136 -0.20 12.30 -8.29
C THR A 136 1.02 11.78 -7.55
N ARG A 137 2.14 12.49 -7.70
CA ARG A 137 3.43 12.19 -7.09
C ARG A 137 3.89 13.35 -6.21
N TYR A 138 4.38 13.03 -5.00
CA TYR A 138 4.96 14.00 -4.04
C TYR A 138 6.33 13.55 -3.51
N HIS A 139 6.93 12.49 -4.09
CA HIS A 139 8.12 11.87 -3.55
C HIS A 139 9.42 12.42 -4.15
N SER A 140 10.44 12.54 -3.32
CA SER A 140 11.82 12.86 -3.71
C SER A 140 12.76 11.64 -3.65
N LEU A 141 12.28 10.53 -3.09
CA LEU A 141 12.98 9.25 -3.04
C LEU A 141 12.27 8.22 -3.89
N VAL A 142 13.03 7.27 -4.43
CA VAL A 142 12.56 6.18 -5.30
C VAL A 142 13.24 4.86 -4.91
N VAL A 143 12.60 3.76 -5.28
CA VAL A 143 13.20 2.43 -5.30
C VAL A 143 13.73 2.19 -6.71
N PRO A 144 15.07 2.14 -6.93
CA PRO A 144 15.63 1.81 -8.24
C PRO A 144 15.27 0.37 -8.64
N GLU A 145 14.86 0.17 -9.90
CA GLU A 145 14.43 -1.13 -10.38
C GLU A 145 15.53 -2.20 -10.27
N GLU A 146 16.77 -1.84 -10.54
CA GLU A 146 17.95 -2.71 -10.45
C GLU A 146 18.25 -3.18 -9.03
N SER A 147 17.68 -2.54 -8.01
CA SER A 147 17.82 -2.94 -6.60
C SER A 147 16.68 -3.82 -6.10
N VAL A 148 15.63 -4.01 -6.90
CA VAL A 148 14.45 -4.80 -6.50
C VAL A 148 14.85 -6.28 -6.45
N PRO A 149 14.71 -6.97 -5.30
CA PRO A 149 15.11 -8.35 -5.16
C PRO A 149 14.10 -9.31 -5.82
N ASP A 150 14.54 -10.53 -6.13
CA ASP A 150 13.75 -11.55 -6.85
C ASP A 150 12.41 -11.92 -6.19
N CYS A 151 12.29 -11.74 -4.88
CA CYS A 151 11.02 -11.98 -4.16
C CYS A 151 9.94 -10.93 -4.41
N LEU A 152 10.31 -9.77 -4.95
CA LEU A 152 9.40 -8.72 -5.36
C LEU A 152 9.28 -8.69 -6.88
N GLU A 153 8.15 -8.20 -7.37
CA GLU A 153 7.95 -7.86 -8.77
C GLU A 153 7.51 -6.41 -8.91
N VAL A 154 7.99 -5.76 -9.96
CA VAL A 154 7.57 -4.40 -10.32
C VAL A 154 6.26 -4.48 -11.07
N THR A 155 5.18 -4.02 -10.45
CA THR A 155 3.80 -4.10 -10.96
C THR A 155 3.35 -2.85 -11.69
N ALA A 156 4.01 -1.72 -11.44
CA ALA A 156 3.71 -0.46 -12.11
C ALA A 156 4.95 0.40 -12.30
N ARG A 157 4.94 1.22 -13.37
CA ARG A 157 5.98 2.20 -13.69
C ARG A 157 5.35 3.51 -14.17
N SER A 158 6.03 4.60 -13.90
CA SER A 158 5.73 5.88 -14.56
C SER A 158 6.11 5.79 -16.04
N ALA A 159 5.18 6.17 -16.93
CA ALA A 159 5.42 6.21 -18.36
C ALA A 159 6.29 7.42 -18.77
N ASP A 160 6.46 8.41 -17.88
CA ASP A 160 7.13 9.65 -18.17
C ASP A 160 8.66 9.57 -17.92
N ASP A 161 9.06 8.85 -16.86
CA ASP A 161 10.46 8.77 -16.42
C ASP A 161 10.93 7.34 -16.05
N GLY A 162 10.04 6.34 -16.16
CA GLY A 162 10.38 4.92 -15.93
C GLY A 162 10.48 4.50 -14.46
N TYR A 163 10.33 5.40 -13.50
CA TYR A 163 10.44 5.05 -12.09
C TYR A 163 9.43 3.97 -11.67
N VAL A 164 9.86 3.10 -10.74
CA VAL A 164 9.01 2.09 -10.12
C VAL A 164 7.88 2.78 -9.34
N MET A 165 6.65 2.43 -9.69
CA MET A 165 5.43 2.99 -9.11
C MET A 165 4.57 1.95 -8.38
N GLY A 166 4.91 0.68 -8.47
CA GLY A 166 4.24 -0.38 -7.75
C GLY A 166 5.14 -1.59 -7.54
N LEU A 167 5.04 -2.21 -6.38
CA LEU A 167 5.71 -3.46 -6.02
C LEU A 167 4.70 -4.45 -5.44
N ARG A 168 4.90 -5.73 -5.70
CA ARG A 168 4.15 -6.84 -5.11
C ARG A 168 5.12 -7.96 -4.73
N HIS A 169 4.93 -8.54 -3.55
CA HIS A 169 5.66 -9.76 -3.18
C HIS A 169 5.05 -10.96 -3.91
N ARG A 170 5.90 -11.83 -4.47
CA ARG A 170 5.45 -12.93 -5.35
C ARG A 170 4.58 -13.97 -4.66
N THR A 171 4.68 -14.13 -3.35
CA THR A 171 4.00 -15.19 -2.60
C THR A 171 3.27 -14.71 -1.35
N LEU A 172 3.66 -13.55 -0.80
CA LEU A 172 3.05 -12.97 0.40
C LEU A 172 2.05 -11.88 0.03
N PRO A 173 1.02 -11.63 0.85
CA PRO A 173 0.00 -10.61 0.58
C PRO A 173 0.55 -9.20 0.89
N VAL A 174 1.56 -8.76 0.16
CA VAL A 174 2.22 -7.47 0.30
C VAL A 174 2.25 -6.78 -1.05
N GLU A 175 1.58 -5.63 -1.14
CA GLU A 175 1.57 -4.78 -2.33
C GLU A 175 1.80 -3.32 -1.96
N SER A 176 2.26 -2.51 -2.90
CA SER A 176 2.52 -1.10 -2.62
C SER A 176 2.49 -0.23 -3.88
N VAL A 177 2.23 1.06 -3.68
CA VAL A 177 2.25 2.09 -4.72
C VAL A 177 3.08 3.29 -4.27
N GLN A 178 3.93 3.83 -5.17
CA GLN A 178 4.78 5.01 -4.89
C GLN A 178 3.99 6.31 -4.99
N PHE A 179 2.94 6.35 -5.79
CA PHE A 179 2.06 7.51 -5.96
C PHE A 179 1.01 7.57 -4.84
N HIS A 180 0.24 8.66 -4.83
CA HIS A 180 -0.79 8.93 -3.83
C HIS A 180 -2.19 8.61 -4.37
N PRO A 181 -2.78 7.44 -4.05
CA PRO A 181 -4.12 7.07 -4.50
C PRO A 181 -5.21 7.98 -3.90
N GLU A 182 -4.95 8.59 -2.75
CA GLU A 182 -5.87 9.50 -2.06
C GLU A 182 -5.95 10.90 -2.67
N SER A 183 -5.02 11.26 -3.55
CA SER A 183 -5.02 12.58 -4.16
C SER A 183 -6.20 12.73 -5.12
N PHE A 184 -6.88 13.88 -5.07
CA PHE A 184 -8.01 14.19 -5.95
C PHE A 184 -7.65 14.22 -7.46
N ARG A 185 -6.37 14.28 -7.79
CA ARG A 185 -5.83 14.22 -9.16
C ARG A 185 -5.31 12.84 -9.53
N THR A 186 -5.51 11.85 -8.68
CA THR A 186 -5.22 10.45 -9.00
C THR A 186 -6.51 9.78 -9.46
N ASP A 187 -6.50 9.32 -10.71
CA ASP A 187 -7.58 8.52 -11.24
C ASP A 187 -7.61 7.14 -10.54
N HIS A 188 -8.79 6.59 -10.35
CA HIS A 188 -8.96 5.23 -9.82
C HIS A 188 -8.37 4.98 -8.42
N GLY A 189 -8.11 6.02 -7.62
CA GLY A 189 -7.56 5.84 -6.27
C GLY A 189 -8.45 5.00 -5.36
N MET A 190 -9.78 5.18 -5.43
CA MET A 190 -10.75 4.36 -4.69
C MET A 190 -10.75 2.90 -5.15
N ASP A 191 -10.54 2.63 -6.44
CA ASP A 191 -10.50 1.27 -6.98
C ASP A 191 -9.28 0.51 -6.42
N ILE A 192 -8.13 1.18 -6.27
CA ILE A 192 -6.92 0.62 -5.64
C ILE A 192 -7.20 0.21 -4.18
N ILE A 193 -7.85 1.07 -3.39
CA ILE A 193 -8.22 0.75 -2.01
C ILE A 193 -9.24 -0.40 -1.96
N THR A 194 -10.19 -0.43 -2.89
CA THR A 194 -11.17 -1.51 -3.01
C THR A 194 -10.49 -2.85 -3.35
N ASN A 195 -9.51 -2.83 -4.25
CA ASN A 195 -8.72 -4.02 -4.60
C ASN A 195 -7.89 -4.53 -3.43
N TYR A 196 -7.29 -3.63 -2.64
CA TYR A 196 -6.63 -4.00 -1.39
C TYR A 196 -7.60 -4.69 -0.41
N LEU A 197 -8.79 -4.13 -0.18
CA LEU A 197 -9.78 -4.75 0.71
C LEU A 197 -10.29 -6.11 0.18
N ARG A 198 -10.31 -6.31 -1.14
CA ARG A 198 -10.57 -7.63 -1.73
C ARG A 198 -9.49 -8.63 -1.34
N ALA A 199 -8.20 -8.24 -1.44
CA ALA A 199 -7.09 -9.10 -1.01
C ALA A 199 -7.16 -9.43 0.49
N VAL A 200 -7.55 -8.47 1.34
CA VAL A 200 -7.79 -8.69 2.77
C VAL A 200 -8.89 -9.74 2.98
N HIS A 201 -10.02 -9.60 2.30
CA HIS A 201 -11.13 -10.55 2.42
C HIS A 201 -10.73 -11.97 1.96
N GLU A 202 -10.03 -12.10 0.85
CA GLU A 202 -9.56 -13.39 0.35
C GLU A 202 -8.59 -14.06 1.33
N PHE A 203 -7.68 -13.28 1.93
CA PHE A 203 -6.72 -13.78 2.90
C PHE A 203 -7.41 -14.30 4.18
N THR A 204 -8.32 -13.51 4.75
CA THR A 204 -9.05 -13.87 5.98
C THR A 204 -9.96 -15.09 5.77
N THR A 205 -10.60 -15.20 4.60
CA THR A 205 -11.44 -16.35 4.25
C THR A 205 -10.62 -17.63 4.14
N ARG A 206 -9.45 -17.57 3.49
CA ARG A 206 -8.54 -18.74 3.40
C ARG A 206 -8.04 -19.19 4.78
N ALA A 207 -7.65 -18.24 5.64
CA ALA A 207 -7.20 -18.53 6.98
C ALA A 207 -8.29 -19.24 7.82
N ALA A 208 -9.54 -18.78 7.74
CA ALA A 208 -10.68 -19.39 8.42
C ALA A 208 -10.94 -20.84 7.95
N THR A 209 -10.79 -21.11 6.64
CA THR A 209 -10.99 -22.45 6.07
C THR A 209 -9.92 -23.43 6.53
N VAL A 210 -8.65 -22.99 6.65
CA VAL A 210 -7.54 -23.83 7.13
C VAL A 210 -7.68 -24.17 8.61
N THR A 211 -8.21 -23.26 9.44
CA THR A 211 -8.41 -23.48 10.89
C THR A 211 -9.59 -24.40 11.19
N ALA A 212 -10.55 -24.53 10.27
CA ALA A 212 -11.75 -25.37 10.42
C ALA A 212 -11.59 -26.81 9.89
N ALA A 213 -10.46 -27.14 9.27
CA ALA A 213 -10.12 -28.45 8.72
C ALA A 213 -9.14 -29.21 9.63
#